data_5ec11960bb95a7667bb87a42e60e1e0e
#
_entry.id   5ec11960bb95a7667bb87a42e60e1e0e
#
_cell.length_a   1.000
_cell.length_b   1.000
_cell.length_c   1.000
_cell.angle_alpha   90.00
_cell.angle_beta   90.00
_cell.angle_gamma   90.00
#
_symmetry.space_group_name_H-M   'P 1'
#
loop_
_entity.id
_entity.type
_entity.pdbx_description
1 polymer ?
#
loop_
_entity_poly.entity_id
_entity_poly.type
_entity_poly.pdbx_seq_one_letter_code
_entity_poly.pdbx_strand_id
1 'polypeptide(L)'
;MKPIFVGDVVGGVGRRTLASLLPGLRERHEPDFVVVNGENAAGGVGITEKTAREILDLGADAITLGNHAYRHREVYDFLDREARIVRPANYPKGSPGRGHTVVEQGGARLGVSNIAGMLFLEAARSPFSEADAVVGDLRGQADYVLVDFHAEATSEKVAMGWHLDGRVTACVGTHTHVPTADSRVLPGGTAYVTDVGMTGGRGGVIGVRRQDALARFLTLTNVRFETADEDPWLNAVLVEAGTDGLATSIEQLLVPAD
;
A
#
# COMPACT_ATOMS: atom_id res chain seq x y z
N MET A 1 3.88 1.62 -19.42
CA MET A 1 4.33 1.92 -18.05
C MET A 1 4.06 0.71 -17.16
N LYS A 2 5.02 0.38 -16.28
CA LYS A 2 4.96 -0.83 -15.43
C LYS A 2 5.25 -0.47 -13.96
N PRO A 3 4.27 -0.08 -13.14
CA PRO A 3 4.47 0.02 -11.69
C PRO A 3 4.36 -1.35 -11.01
N ILE A 4 5.23 -1.58 -10.01
CA ILE A 4 5.04 -2.58 -8.96
C ILE A 4 4.48 -1.89 -7.72
N PHE A 5 3.42 -2.44 -7.13
CA PHE A 5 2.93 -2.06 -5.82
C PHE A 5 3.16 -3.22 -4.83
N VAL A 6 3.93 -2.97 -3.78
CA VAL A 6 4.20 -3.94 -2.71
C VAL A 6 3.23 -3.71 -1.56
N GLY A 7 2.55 -4.78 -1.15
CA GLY A 7 1.60 -4.75 -0.04
C GLY A 7 2.26 -4.58 1.33
N ASP A 8 1.43 -4.35 2.33
CA ASP A 8 1.78 -3.96 3.71
C ASP A 8 3.08 -4.57 4.24
N VAL A 9 4.14 -3.78 4.34
CA VAL A 9 5.43 -4.22 4.90
C VAL A 9 5.35 -4.28 6.42
N VAL A 10 5.43 -5.49 6.98
CA VAL A 10 5.20 -5.74 8.41
C VAL A 10 6.52 -5.97 9.15
N GLY A 11 6.89 -5.01 9.99
CA GLY A 11 8.02 -5.10 10.91
C GLY A 11 9.40 -5.30 10.27
N GLY A 12 10.34 -5.77 11.06
CA GLY A 12 11.71 -6.01 10.62
C GLY A 12 11.82 -7.15 9.59
N VAL A 13 10.99 -8.19 9.73
CA VAL A 13 10.97 -9.30 8.76
C VAL A 13 10.49 -8.81 7.40
N GLY A 14 9.40 -8.03 7.34
CA GLY A 14 8.91 -7.47 6.07
C GLY A 14 9.94 -6.61 5.36
N ARG A 15 10.65 -5.74 6.09
CA ARG A 15 11.73 -4.92 5.50
C ARG A 15 12.90 -5.77 4.98
N ARG A 16 13.33 -6.82 5.71
CA ARG A 16 14.36 -7.74 5.23
C ARG A 16 13.92 -8.53 4.00
N THR A 17 12.66 -9.00 3.99
CA THR A 17 12.07 -9.69 2.85
C THR A 17 12.03 -8.77 1.62
N LEU A 18 11.60 -7.52 1.80
CA LEU A 18 11.64 -6.52 0.73
C LEU A 18 13.06 -6.32 0.20
N ALA A 19 14.05 -6.14 1.10
CA ALA A 19 15.44 -5.94 0.73
C ALA A 19 16.04 -7.13 -0.03
N SER A 20 15.65 -8.35 0.33
CA SER A 20 16.12 -9.58 -0.32
C SER A 20 15.52 -9.79 -1.70
N LEU A 21 14.21 -9.53 -1.87
CA LEU A 21 13.48 -9.94 -3.06
C LEU A 21 13.28 -8.82 -4.10
N LEU A 22 13.23 -7.55 -3.67
CA LEU A 22 12.98 -6.43 -4.58
C LEU A 22 14.02 -6.30 -5.71
N PRO A 23 15.35 -6.50 -5.48
CA PRO A 23 16.33 -6.46 -6.55
C PRO A 23 16.05 -7.47 -7.67
N GLY A 24 15.72 -8.71 -7.32
CA GLY A 24 15.37 -9.75 -8.29
C GLY A 24 14.07 -9.49 -9.03
N LEU A 25 13.07 -8.86 -8.37
CA LEU A 25 11.85 -8.43 -9.02
C LEU A 25 12.12 -7.29 -10.02
N ARG A 26 12.98 -6.33 -9.65
CA ARG A 26 13.41 -5.25 -10.56
C ARG A 26 14.14 -5.80 -11.80
N GLU A 27 15.04 -6.75 -11.62
CA GLU A 27 15.75 -7.37 -12.74
C GLU A 27 14.82 -8.16 -13.67
N ARG A 28 13.85 -8.89 -13.10
CA ARG A 28 12.94 -9.74 -13.87
C ARG A 28 11.86 -8.96 -14.61
N HIS A 29 11.29 -7.95 -13.99
CA HIS A 29 10.10 -7.26 -14.49
C HIS A 29 10.40 -5.87 -15.05
N GLU A 30 11.59 -5.31 -14.77
CA GLU A 30 12.02 -3.97 -15.22
C GLU A 30 10.92 -2.91 -14.97
N PRO A 31 10.45 -2.75 -13.70
CA PRO A 31 9.38 -1.81 -13.41
C PRO A 31 9.88 -0.37 -13.56
N ASP A 32 9.01 0.50 -14.10
CA ASP A 32 9.26 1.94 -14.17
C ASP A 32 9.17 2.61 -12.80
N PHE A 33 8.28 2.09 -11.94
CA PHE A 33 8.06 2.60 -10.58
C PHE A 33 7.86 1.47 -9.57
N VAL A 34 8.30 1.72 -8.33
CA VAL A 34 8.06 0.85 -7.18
C VAL A 34 7.35 1.66 -6.09
N VAL A 35 6.12 1.27 -5.76
CA VAL A 35 5.35 1.85 -4.65
C VAL A 35 5.21 0.79 -3.56
N VAL A 36 5.40 1.18 -2.31
CA VAL A 36 5.40 0.25 -1.16
C VAL A 36 4.43 0.75 -0.09
N ASN A 37 3.51 -0.10 0.37
CA ASN A 37 2.78 0.24 1.59
C ASN A 37 3.66 -0.05 2.81
N GLY A 38 4.04 1.01 3.52
CA GLY A 38 4.96 0.99 4.65
C GLY A 38 4.30 1.22 6.01
N GLU A 39 2.97 1.19 6.09
CA GLU A 39 2.26 1.59 7.31
C GLU A 39 2.62 0.77 8.56
N ASN A 40 3.07 -0.48 8.38
CA ASN A 40 3.41 -1.42 9.45
C ASN A 40 4.91 -1.70 9.57
N ALA A 41 5.76 -0.90 8.91
CA ALA A 41 7.20 -1.13 8.82
C ALA A 41 7.94 -1.03 10.16
N ALA A 42 7.47 -0.21 11.11
CA ALA A 42 8.11 -0.01 12.41
C ALA A 42 7.54 -0.96 13.47
N GLY A 43 8.17 -2.13 13.64
CA GLY A 43 7.77 -3.10 14.67
C GLY A 43 6.39 -3.71 14.49
N GLY A 44 5.82 -3.65 13.28
CA GLY A 44 4.52 -4.21 12.94
C GLY A 44 3.36 -3.20 13.03
N VAL A 45 3.58 -1.97 13.49
CA VAL A 45 2.55 -0.92 13.61
C VAL A 45 3.17 0.45 13.40
N GLY A 46 2.76 1.17 12.36
CA GLY A 46 3.28 2.49 12.06
C GLY A 46 4.60 2.49 11.29
N ILE A 47 5.09 3.69 11.02
CA ILE A 47 6.36 3.97 10.33
C ILE A 47 7.15 5.02 11.11
N THR A 48 8.48 4.97 11.05
CA THR A 48 9.39 6.00 11.58
C THR A 48 10.23 6.56 10.45
N GLU A 49 10.89 7.72 10.66
CA GLU A 49 11.82 8.25 9.66
C GLU A 49 12.89 7.23 9.26
N LYS A 50 13.44 6.50 10.24
CA LYS A 50 14.44 5.45 9.99
C LYS A 50 13.91 4.36 9.06
N THR A 51 12.73 3.80 9.35
CA THR A 51 12.17 2.70 8.56
C THR A 51 11.67 3.16 7.19
N ALA A 52 11.20 4.41 7.08
CA ALA A 52 10.83 5.01 5.82
C ALA A 52 12.05 5.21 4.90
N ARG A 53 13.15 5.75 5.43
CA ARG A 53 14.41 5.89 4.68
C ARG A 53 14.95 4.55 4.24
N GLU A 54 14.93 3.53 5.10
CA GLU A 54 15.32 2.15 4.75
C GLU A 54 14.55 1.65 3.51
N ILE A 55 13.21 1.84 3.45
CA ILE A 55 12.39 1.46 2.29
C ILE A 55 12.72 2.29 1.05
N LEU A 56 12.89 3.61 1.20
CA LEU A 56 13.25 4.50 0.09
C LEU A 56 14.63 4.19 -0.48
N ASP A 57 15.60 3.87 0.39
CA ASP A 57 16.97 3.52 -0.01
C ASP A 57 17.04 2.16 -0.75
N LEU A 58 16.06 1.27 -0.53
CA LEU A 58 15.90 0.04 -1.31
C LEU A 58 15.36 0.32 -2.73
N GLY A 59 15.00 1.56 -3.02
CA GLY A 59 14.57 2.02 -4.34
C GLY A 59 13.05 2.14 -4.48
N ALA A 60 12.30 2.27 -3.40
CA ALA A 60 10.90 2.68 -3.50
C ALA A 60 10.80 4.13 -3.98
N ASP A 61 9.98 4.38 -4.99
CA ASP A 61 9.73 5.72 -5.55
C ASP A 61 8.69 6.46 -4.71
N ALA A 62 7.74 5.73 -4.10
CA ALA A 62 6.78 6.28 -3.15
C ALA A 62 6.42 5.26 -2.08
N ILE A 63 5.98 5.76 -0.91
CA ILE A 63 5.45 4.97 0.19
C ILE A 63 4.03 5.42 0.48
N THR A 64 3.09 4.46 0.50
CA THR A 64 1.74 4.67 1.02
C THR A 64 1.67 4.20 2.48
N LEU A 65 0.71 4.75 3.21
CA LEU A 65 0.46 4.39 4.60
C LEU A 65 -0.96 3.84 4.77
N GLY A 66 -1.54 4.02 5.94
CA GLY A 66 -2.89 3.59 6.29
C GLY A 66 -3.31 4.14 7.64
N ASN A 67 -4.16 3.41 8.36
CA ASN A 67 -4.68 3.86 9.66
C ASN A 67 -3.61 3.98 10.76
N HIS A 68 -2.43 3.38 10.59
CA HIS A 68 -1.31 3.52 11.52
C HIS A 68 -0.34 4.66 11.18
N ALA A 69 -0.67 5.54 10.23
CA ALA A 69 0.22 6.61 9.76
C ALA A 69 0.80 7.47 10.88
N TYR A 70 0.04 7.70 11.96
CA TYR A 70 0.41 8.55 13.09
C TYR A 70 0.76 7.80 14.38
N ARG A 71 1.06 6.51 14.28
CA ARG A 71 1.39 5.68 15.46
C ARG A 71 2.62 6.17 16.22
N HIS A 72 3.61 6.68 15.50
CA HIS A 72 4.86 7.20 16.06
C HIS A 72 4.93 8.72 15.85
N ARG A 73 4.85 9.49 16.95
CA ARG A 73 4.84 10.96 16.88
C ARG A 73 6.09 11.54 16.19
N GLU A 74 7.21 10.86 16.31
CA GLU A 74 8.48 11.29 15.72
C GLU A 74 8.45 11.39 14.18
N VAL A 75 7.48 10.75 13.51
CA VAL A 75 7.39 10.77 12.04
C VAL A 75 6.70 12.02 11.50
N TYR A 76 5.98 12.80 12.32
CA TYR A 76 5.11 13.88 11.85
C TYR A 76 5.86 14.93 11.02
N ASP A 77 6.95 15.49 11.58
CA ASP A 77 7.77 16.48 10.88
C ASP A 77 8.43 15.89 9.61
N PHE A 78 8.71 14.60 9.62
CA PHE A 78 9.28 13.91 8.46
C PHE A 78 8.23 13.75 7.35
N LEU A 79 6.99 13.42 7.66
CA LEU A 79 5.90 13.33 6.68
C LEU A 79 5.64 14.67 5.97
N ASP A 80 5.82 15.80 6.65
CA ASP A 80 5.68 17.12 6.03
C ASP A 80 6.80 17.43 5.02
N ARG A 81 8.02 16.93 5.28
CA ARG A 81 9.22 17.18 4.47
C ARG A 81 9.42 16.18 3.34
N GLU A 82 9.09 14.90 3.54
CA GLU A 82 9.28 13.84 2.54
C GLU A 82 8.07 13.73 1.61
N ALA A 83 8.24 14.25 0.39
CA ALA A 83 7.17 14.31 -0.59
C ALA A 83 6.72 12.93 -1.11
N ARG A 84 7.58 11.92 -1.02
CA ARG A 84 7.33 10.56 -1.54
C ARG A 84 6.50 9.69 -0.60
N ILE A 85 6.09 10.20 0.57
CA ILE A 85 5.27 9.44 1.53
C ILE A 85 3.88 10.07 1.59
N VAL A 86 2.87 9.23 1.37
CA VAL A 86 1.47 9.67 1.41
C VAL A 86 0.70 8.91 2.51
N ARG A 87 -0.01 9.70 3.33
CA ARG A 87 -0.95 9.19 4.33
C ARG A 87 -2.37 9.19 3.76
N PRO A 88 -3.40 8.63 4.45
CA PRO A 88 -4.76 8.69 3.95
C PRO A 88 -5.21 10.14 3.63
N ALA A 89 -5.62 10.37 2.38
CA ALA A 89 -6.03 11.68 1.90
C ALA A 89 -7.27 12.20 2.63
N ASN A 90 -8.18 11.31 3.01
CA ASN A 90 -9.42 11.61 3.72
C ASN A 90 -9.26 11.84 5.23
N TYR A 91 -8.02 12.01 5.73
CA TYR A 91 -7.77 12.49 7.09
C TYR A 91 -8.05 13.99 7.23
N PRO A 92 -8.21 14.53 8.47
CA PRO A 92 -8.52 15.93 8.69
C PRO A 92 -7.55 16.87 7.97
N LYS A 93 -8.06 18.02 7.51
CA LYS A 93 -7.21 19.08 6.97
C LYS A 93 -6.23 19.56 8.04
N GLY A 94 -4.96 19.75 7.67
CA GLY A 94 -3.89 20.15 8.58
C GLY A 94 -3.22 18.99 9.33
N SER A 95 -3.62 17.75 9.08
CA SER A 95 -2.85 16.58 9.53
C SER A 95 -1.47 16.55 8.87
N PRO A 96 -0.39 16.18 9.60
CA PRO A 96 0.96 16.08 9.04
C PRO A 96 1.03 15.24 7.76
N GLY A 97 1.86 15.65 6.82
CA GLY A 97 2.03 14.96 5.53
C GLY A 97 0.91 15.24 4.52
N ARG A 98 0.95 14.54 3.42
CA ARG A 98 0.09 14.74 2.26
C ARG A 98 -0.69 13.47 1.91
N GLY A 99 -1.82 13.62 1.19
CA GLY A 99 -2.68 12.50 0.80
C GLY A 99 -2.38 11.93 -0.58
N HIS A 100 -1.64 12.68 -1.40
CA HIS A 100 -1.17 12.23 -2.71
C HIS A 100 0.14 12.91 -3.08
N THR A 101 0.85 12.34 -4.05
CA THR A 101 2.09 12.88 -4.61
C THR A 101 2.22 12.50 -6.09
N VAL A 102 3.13 13.15 -6.79
CA VAL A 102 3.54 12.76 -8.14
C VAL A 102 5.04 12.46 -8.10
N VAL A 103 5.41 11.27 -8.58
CA VAL A 103 6.81 10.87 -8.77
C VAL A 103 7.10 10.77 -10.26
N GLU A 104 8.33 11.12 -10.66
CA GLU A 104 8.74 11.16 -12.06
C GLU A 104 9.98 10.31 -12.26
N GLN A 105 9.95 9.47 -13.30
CA GLN A 105 11.08 8.66 -13.74
C GLN A 105 10.99 8.40 -15.23
N GLY A 106 12.11 8.53 -15.95
CA GLY A 106 12.18 8.22 -17.39
C GLY A 106 11.24 9.09 -18.26
N GLY A 107 10.81 10.25 -17.78
CA GLY A 107 9.86 11.14 -18.47
C GLY A 107 8.39 10.75 -18.27
N ALA A 108 8.07 9.69 -17.51
CA ALA A 108 6.73 9.33 -17.10
C ALA A 108 6.43 9.86 -15.68
N ARG A 109 5.18 10.24 -15.41
CA ARG A 109 4.72 10.77 -14.13
C ARG A 109 3.64 9.87 -13.53
N LEU A 110 3.92 9.30 -12.35
CA LEU A 110 2.97 8.50 -11.60
C LEU A 110 2.41 9.29 -10.42
N GLY A 111 1.11 9.55 -10.43
CA GLY A 111 0.37 10.02 -9.26
C GLY A 111 0.09 8.85 -8.31
N VAL A 112 0.44 9.01 -7.05
CA VAL A 112 0.20 8.01 -5.99
C VAL A 112 -0.65 8.64 -4.91
N SER A 113 -1.71 7.97 -4.52
CA SER A 113 -2.56 8.37 -3.39
C SER A 113 -2.84 7.20 -2.46
N ASN A 114 -3.04 7.52 -1.19
CA ASN A 114 -3.58 6.59 -0.19
C ASN A 114 -4.92 7.13 0.32
N ILE A 115 -5.92 6.26 0.46
CA ILE A 115 -7.25 6.60 0.96
C ILE A 115 -7.65 5.54 2.00
N ALA A 116 -8.12 5.95 3.17
CA ALA A 116 -8.62 5.02 4.19
C ALA A 116 -10.13 4.75 3.99
N GLY A 117 -10.53 3.48 4.19
CA GLY A 117 -11.94 3.14 4.28
C GLY A 117 -12.64 3.74 5.51
N MET A 118 -13.96 3.77 5.51
CA MET A 118 -14.77 4.23 6.64
C MET A 118 -15.32 3.08 7.47
N LEU A 119 -15.62 1.94 6.84
CA LEU A 119 -16.18 0.79 7.54
C LEU A 119 -15.09 0.14 8.40
N PHE A 120 -15.29 0.19 9.71
CA PHE A 120 -14.36 -0.31 10.75
C PHE A 120 -13.04 0.47 10.90
N LEU A 121 -12.83 1.53 10.12
CA LEU A 121 -11.68 2.44 10.26
C LEU A 121 -12.17 3.87 10.55
N GLU A 122 -11.37 4.64 11.30
CA GLU A 122 -11.70 6.01 11.69
C GLU A 122 -11.25 7.02 10.63
N ALA A 123 -11.90 7.05 9.48
CA ALA A 123 -11.67 8.08 8.46
C ALA A 123 -12.55 9.31 8.72
N ALA A 124 -12.00 10.51 8.54
CA ALA A 124 -12.71 11.75 8.83
C ALA A 124 -13.70 12.17 7.73
N ARG A 125 -13.48 11.73 6.49
CA ARG A 125 -14.29 12.11 5.32
C ARG A 125 -14.58 10.87 4.46
N SER A 126 -15.69 10.97 3.67
CA SER A 126 -16.04 9.90 2.74
C SER A 126 -14.88 9.56 1.80
N PRO A 127 -14.47 8.28 1.72
CA PRO A 127 -13.39 7.86 0.83
C PRO A 127 -13.73 8.09 -0.65
N PHE A 128 -15.02 7.99 -1.02
CA PHE A 128 -15.46 8.17 -2.41
C PHE A 128 -15.36 9.64 -2.85
N SER A 129 -15.82 10.57 -2.01
CA SER A 129 -15.69 12.02 -2.29
C SER A 129 -14.23 12.45 -2.29
N GLU A 130 -13.39 11.85 -1.45
CA GLU A 130 -11.95 12.13 -1.44
C GLU A 130 -11.26 11.55 -2.68
N ALA A 131 -11.65 10.36 -3.13
CA ALA A 131 -11.16 9.77 -4.37
C ALA A 131 -11.46 10.70 -5.57
N ASP A 132 -12.66 11.26 -5.63
CA ASP A 132 -13.02 12.23 -6.67
C ASP A 132 -12.13 13.47 -6.64
N ALA A 133 -11.87 14.02 -5.45
CA ALA A 133 -11.01 15.19 -5.28
C ALA A 133 -9.57 14.89 -5.68
N VAL A 134 -8.99 13.79 -5.18
CA VAL A 134 -7.62 13.37 -5.48
C VAL A 134 -7.41 13.11 -6.97
N VAL A 135 -8.33 12.38 -7.61
CA VAL A 135 -8.26 12.13 -9.07
C VAL A 135 -8.36 13.43 -9.84
N GLY A 136 -9.22 14.36 -9.38
CA GLY A 136 -9.32 15.72 -9.95
C GLY A 136 -8.00 16.50 -9.85
N ASP A 137 -7.36 16.47 -8.67
CA ASP A 137 -6.09 17.16 -8.42
C ASP A 137 -4.93 16.56 -9.24
N LEU A 138 -4.89 15.23 -9.39
CA LEU A 138 -3.83 14.53 -10.15
C LEU A 138 -4.01 14.64 -11.67
N ARG A 139 -5.25 14.92 -12.14
CA ARG A 139 -5.52 15.06 -13.57
C ARG A 139 -4.73 16.22 -14.18
N GLY A 140 -3.94 15.93 -15.20
CA GLY A 140 -3.03 16.89 -15.84
C GLY A 140 -1.68 17.07 -15.14
N GLN A 141 -1.49 16.51 -13.94
CA GLN A 141 -0.20 16.48 -13.25
C GLN A 141 0.52 15.15 -13.44
N ALA A 142 -0.23 14.06 -13.58
CA ALA A 142 0.28 12.70 -13.73
C ALA A 142 -0.26 12.08 -15.02
N ASP A 143 0.57 11.23 -15.65
CA ASP A 143 0.21 10.45 -16.83
C ASP A 143 -0.51 9.16 -16.43
N TYR A 144 -0.21 8.67 -15.21
CA TYR A 144 -0.74 7.44 -14.59
C TYR A 144 -1.11 7.72 -13.15
N VAL A 145 -2.16 7.07 -12.64
CA VAL A 145 -2.62 7.24 -11.26
C VAL A 145 -2.80 5.89 -10.58
N LEU A 146 -2.15 5.71 -9.42
CA LEU A 146 -2.29 4.56 -8.54
C LEU A 146 -2.92 4.99 -7.21
N VAL A 147 -4.04 4.35 -6.86
CA VAL A 147 -4.73 4.56 -5.60
C VAL A 147 -4.56 3.31 -4.73
N ASP A 148 -3.93 3.46 -3.57
CA ASP A 148 -3.93 2.49 -2.49
C ASP A 148 -5.14 2.74 -1.60
N PHE A 149 -6.14 1.85 -1.68
CA PHE A 149 -7.34 1.91 -0.86
C PHE A 149 -7.19 1.01 0.36
N HIS A 150 -6.75 1.63 1.45
CA HIS A 150 -6.47 0.98 2.73
C HIS A 150 -7.75 0.81 3.54
N ALA A 151 -8.41 -0.34 3.43
CA ALA A 151 -9.75 -0.56 4.00
C ALA A 151 -9.95 -1.99 4.49
N GLU A 152 -10.79 -2.14 5.54
CA GLU A 152 -11.13 -3.46 6.12
C GLU A 152 -12.19 -4.17 5.28
N ALA A 153 -13.30 -3.49 4.93
CA ALA A 153 -14.46 -4.14 4.32
C ALA A 153 -14.26 -4.42 2.84
N THR A 154 -14.36 -5.69 2.43
CA THR A 154 -14.26 -6.08 1.01
C THR A 154 -15.31 -5.42 0.13
N SER A 155 -16.54 -5.22 0.64
CA SER A 155 -17.60 -4.53 -0.08
C SER A 155 -17.25 -3.07 -0.41
N GLU A 156 -16.60 -2.37 0.53
CA GLU A 156 -16.15 -1.00 0.33
C GLU A 156 -15.01 -0.94 -0.69
N LYS A 157 -14.06 -1.91 -0.64
CA LYS A 157 -12.96 -2.05 -1.61
C LYS A 157 -13.48 -2.29 -3.02
N VAL A 158 -14.38 -3.26 -3.20
CA VAL A 158 -14.98 -3.55 -4.51
C VAL A 158 -15.75 -2.33 -5.05
N ALA A 159 -16.51 -1.65 -4.19
CA ALA A 159 -17.24 -0.43 -4.58
C ALA A 159 -16.29 0.68 -5.03
N MET A 160 -15.14 0.86 -4.35
CA MET A 160 -14.12 1.84 -4.73
C MET A 160 -13.50 1.50 -6.09
N GLY A 161 -13.20 0.24 -6.34
CA GLY A 161 -12.72 -0.22 -7.66
C GLY A 161 -13.68 0.18 -8.78
N TRP A 162 -14.97 -0.12 -8.63
CA TRP A 162 -15.99 0.29 -9.59
C TRP A 162 -16.17 1.81 -9.72
N HIS A 163 -16.07 2.54 -8.60
CA HIS A 163 -16.14 4.00 -8.60
C HIS A 163 -15.00 4.65 -9.38
N LEU A 164 -13.81 4.03 -9.36
CA LEU A 164 -12.62 4.53 -10.03
C LEU A 164 -12.39 3.92 -11.42
N ASP A 165 -13.23 2.99 -11.87
CA ASP A 165 -13.05 2.30 -13.16
C ASP A 165 -13.02 3.27 -14.34
N GLY A 166 -11.97 3.18 -15.16
CA GLY A 166 -11.70 4.07 -16.29
C GLY A 166 -11.20 5.46 -15.92
N ARG A 167 -10.90 5.71 -14.62
CA ARG A 167 -10.48 7.02 -14.12
C ARG A 167 -9.06 7.04 -13.57
N VAL A 168 -8.53 5.88 -13.23
CA VAL A 168 -7.18 5.67 -12.70
C VAL A 168 -6.54 4.45 -13.35
N THR A 169 -5.22 4.37 -13.32
CA THR A 169 -4.47 3.21 -13.81
C THR A 169 -4.70 1.99 -12.94
N ALA A 170 -4.64 2.17 -11.62
CA ALA A 170 -4.83 1.08 -10.66
C ALA A 170 -5.52 1.56 -9.38
N CYS A 171 -6.43 0.72 -8.86
CA CYS A 171 -6.98 0.79 -7.52
C CYS A 171 -6.67 -0.53 -6.81
N VAL A 172 -5.72 -0.51 -5.88
CA VAL A 172 -5.26 -1.69 -5.14
C VAL A 172 -5.67 -1.59 -3.68
N GLY A 173 -6.16 -2.69 -3.10
CA GLY A 173 -6.53 -2.73 -1.70
C GLY A 173 -5.39 -3.21 -0.81
N THR A 174 -5.34 -2.69 0.43
CA THR A 174 -4.41 -3.07 1.51
C THR A 174 -5.14 -3.20 2.84
N HIS A 175 -4.48 -3.41 3.94
CA HIS A 175 -4.95 -3.49 5.32
C HIS A 175 -5.22 -4.90 5.86
N THR A 176 -5.91 -5.77 5.12
CA THR A 176 -6.30 -7.09 5.68
C THR A 176 -5.15 -8.08 5.74
N HIS A 177 -4.04 -7.78 5.07
CA HIS A 177 -2.82 -8.59 5.01
C HIS A 177 -2.98 -9.93 4.27
N VAL A 178 -4.18 -10.27 3.80
CA VAL A 178 -4.46 -11.53 3.11
C VAL A 178 -4.70 -11.26 1.62
N PRO A 179 -3.83 -11.76 0.72
CA PRO A 179 -4.01 -11.52 -0.70
C PRO A 179 -5.30 -12.17 -1.22
N THR A 180 -6.07 -11.43 -2.02
CA THR A 180 -7.32 -11.91 -2.61
C THR A 180 -7.11 -12.37 -4.05
N ALA A 181 -7.92 -13.32 -4.51
CA ALA A 181 -7.77 -13.96 -5.82
C ALA A 181 -8.56 -13.26 -6.95
N ASP A 182 -8.88 -11.96 -6.78
CA ASP A 182 -9.80 -11.23 -7.65
C ASP A 182 -9.10 -10.16 -8.52
N SER A 183 -7.76 -10.25 -8.66
CA SER A 183 -6.99 -9.33 -9.48
C SER A 183 -7.46 -9.38 -10.94
N ARG A 184 -7.78 -8.23 -11.51
CA ARG A 184 -8.28 -8.09 -12.89
C ARG A 184 -8.18 -6.66 -13.39
N VAL A 185 -8.25 -6.48 -14.70
CA VAL A 185 -8.57 -5.18 -15.30
C VAL A 185 -10.08 -5.06 -15.39
N LEU A 186 -10.64 -3.99 -14.84
CA LEU A 186 -12.07 -3.67 -14.92
C LEU A 186 -12.43 -3.20 -16.33
N PRO A 187 -13.72 -3.23 -16.72
CA PRO A 187 -14.15 -2.90 -18.08
C PRO A 187 -13.75 -1.52 -18.58
N GLY A 188 -13.62 -0.52 -17.69
CA GLY A 188 -13.15 0.83 -18.01
C GLY A 188 -11.63 0.95 -18.12
N GLY A 189 -10.87 -0.12 -17.82
CA GLY A 189 -9.42 -0.14 -17.94
C GLY A 189 -8.63 0.13 -16.64
N THR A 190 -9.27 0.09 -15.48
CA THR A 190 -8.57 0.20 -14.20
C THR A 190 -8.11 -1.19 -13.72
N ALA A 191 -6.83 -1.36 -13.42
CA ALA A 191 -6.33 -2.54 -12.71
C ALA A 191 -6.85 -2.55 -11.26
N TYR A 192 -7.39 -3.68 -10.82
CA TYR A 192 -8.03 -3.82 -9.51
C TYR A 192 -7.65 -5.12 -8.81
N VAL A 193 -7.46 -5.04 -7.50
CA VAL A 193 -7.40 -6.17 -6.57
C VAL A 193 -7.97 -5.74 -5.23
N THR A 194 -8.77 -6.61 -4.59
CA THR A 194 -9.36 -6.30 -3.27
C THR A 194 -8.30 -6.18 -2.17
N ASP A 195 -7.30 -7.05 -2.13
CA ASP A 195 -6.16 -6.90 -1.23
C ASP A 195 -4.90 -7.53 -1.84
N VAL A 196 -3.80 -6.77 -1.81
CA VAL A 196 -2.48 -7.23 -2.30
C VAL A 196 -1.85 -8.24 -1.33
N GLY A 197 -2.24 -8.19 -0.07
CA GLY A 197 -1.62 -8.94 1.02
C GLY A 197 -0.45 -8.20 1.64
N MET A 198 0.19 -8.81 2.64
CA MET A 198 1.34 -8.24 3.35
C MET A 198 2.67 -8.78 2.84
N THR A 199 3.73 -8.00 3.06
CA THR A 199 5.12 -8.43 2.95
C THR A 199 5.68 -8.64 4.36
N GLY A 200 5.90 -9.91 4.74
CA GLY A 200 6.28 -10.25 6.11
C GLY A 200 6.12 -11.73 6.41
N GLY A 201 6.18 -12.10 7.71
CA GLY A 201 6.09 -13.48 8.19
C GLY A 201 4.68 -14.06 8.06
N ARG A 202 4.47 -14.95 7.09
CA ARG A 202 3.20 -15.63 6.82
C ARG A 202 2.92 -16.76 7.80
N GLY A 203 3.94 -17.31 8.49
CA GLY A 203 3.81 -18.37 9.49
C GLY A 203 3.03 -17.97 10.76
N GLY A 204 2.62 -16.71 10.89
CA GLY A 204 1.76 -16.17 11.95
C GLY A 204 0.32 -15.96 11.54
N VAL A 205 -0.35 -15.03 12.23
CA VAL A 205 -1.72 -14.57 11.93
C VAL A 205 -1.62 -13.12 11.49
N ILE A 206 -1.79 -12.87 10.19
CA ILE A 206 -1.68 -11.54 9.56
C ILE A 206 -0.43 -10.73 10.00
N GLY A 207 0.73 -11.43 10.12
CA GLY A 207 2.00 -10.81 10.51
C GLY A 207 2.28 -10.79 12.01
N VAL A 208 1.36 -11.26 12.86
CA VAL A 208 1.53 -11.43 14.31
C VAL A 208 1.91 -12.87 14.63
N ARG A 209 2.77 -13.10 15.63
CA ARG A 209 3.11 -14.45 16.10
C ARG A 209 1.86 -15.26 16.42
N ARG A 210 1.82 -16.49 15.94
CA ARG A 210 0.67 -17.40 16.07
C ARG A 210 0.19 -17.56 17.51
N GLN A 211 1.12 -17.78 18.44
CA GLN A 211 0.78 -17.96 19.85
C GLN A 211 0.14 -16.71 20.47
N ASP A 212 0.59 -15.51 20.10
CA ASP A 212 0.06 -14.26 20.64
C ASP A 212 -1.37 -14.01 20.16
N ALA A 213 -1.60 -14.20 18.85
CA ALA A 213 -2.91 -14.08 18.25
C ALA A 213 -3.89 -15.11 18.82
N LEU A 214 -3.49 -16.39 18.93
CA LEU A 214 -4.32 -17.44 19.50
C LEU A 214 -4.63 -17.17 20.98
N ALA A 215 -3.63 -16.77 21.78
CA ALA A 215 -3.87 -16.42 23.18
C ALA A 215 -4.90 -15.30 23.31
N ARG A 216 -4.83 -14.26 22.47
CA ARG A 216 -5.82 -13.16 22.46
C ARG A 216 -7.22 -13.65 22.15
N PHE A 217 -7.39 -14.49 21.12
CA PHE A 217 -8.71 -15.00 20.72
C PHE A 217 -9.30 -16.01 21.72
N LEU A 218 -8.46 -16.86 22.29
CA LEU A 218 -8.93 -17.92 23.21
C LEU A 218 -9.23 -17.39 24.62
N THR A 219 -8.53 -16.36 25.06
CA THR A 219 -8.65 -15.85 26.46
C THR A 219 -9.33 -14.49 26.57
N LEU A 220 -9.44 -13.73 25.46
CA LEU A 220 -9.88 -12.34 25.41
C LEU A 220 -9.05 -11.38 26.30
N THR A 221 -7.88 -11.82 26.76
CA THR A 221 -6.98 -11.01 27.57
C THR A 221 -6.15 -10.09 26.70
N ASN A 222 -5.59 -9.03 27.28
CA ASN A 222 -4.68 -8.15 26.57
C ASN A 222 -3.32 -8.83 26.42
N VAL A 223 -2.98 -9.22 25.18
CA VAL A 223 -1.70 -9.84 24.81
C VAL A 223 -0.87 -8.83 24.03
N ARG A 224 0.40 -8.68 24.40
CA ARG A 224 1.33 -7.90 23.57
C ARG A 224 1.67 -8.69 22.32
N PHE A 225 1.34 -8.13 21.17
CA PHE A 225 1.66 -8.74 19.87
C PHE A 225 3.11 -8.50 19.48
N GLU A 226 3.76 -9.56 19.01
CA GLU A 226 5.06 -9.49 18.35
C GLU A 226 4.92 -9.94 16.89
N THR A 227 5.76 -9.38 16.00
CA THR A 227 5.72 -9.75 14.58
C THR A 227 6.19 -11.19 14.36
N ALA A 228 5.48 -11.91 13.50
CA ALA A 228 5.90 -13.22 13.04
C ALA A 228 7.13 -13.10 12.14
N ASP A 229 8.07 -14.02 12.27
CA ASP A 229 9.30 -14.09 11.48
C ASP A 229 9.45 -15.41 10.68
N GLU A 230 8.52 -16.33 10.87
CA GLU A 230 8.46 -17.60 10.14
C GLU A 230 7.79 -17.43 8.77
N ASP A 231 8.26 -18.22 7.78
CA ASP A 231 7.72 -18.28 6.43
C ASP A 231 7.53 -16.88 5.80
N PRO A 232 8.62 -16.09 5.59
CA PRO A 232 8.51 -14.75 5.06
C PRO A 232 8.16 -14.74 3.57
N TRP A 233 7.20 -13.89 3.18
CA TRP A 233 6.74 -13.70 1.80
C TRP A 233 6.73 -12.21 1.43
N LEU A 234 6.97 -11.94 0.16
CA LEU A 234 6.68 -10.65 -0.46
C LEU A 234 5.42 -10.79 -1.31
N ASN A 235 4.41 -9.97 -1.03
CA ASN A 235 3.21 -9.86 -1.83
C ASN A 235 3.19 -8.51 -2.55
N ALA A 236 2.98 -8.56 -3.86
CA ALA A 236 2.92 -7.38 -4.70
C ALA A 236 1.98 -7.59 -5.89
N VAL A 237 1.70 -6.52 -6.61
CA VAL A 237 1.11 -6.57 -7.94
C VAL A 237 1.98 -5.82 -8.94
N LEU A 238 2.13 -6.38 -10.12
CA LEU A 238 2.67 -5.71 -11.30
C LEU A 238 1.50 -5.28 -12.17
N VAL A 239 1.46 -4.01 -12.53
CA VAL A 239 0.46 -3.48 -13.46
C VAL A 239 1.17 -3.07 -14.74
N GLU A 240 0.60 -3.40 -15.91
CA GLU A 240 1.02 -2.81 -17.18
C GLU A 240 -0.05 -1.83 -17.66
N ALA A 241 0.38 -0.67 -18.14
CA ALA A 241 -0.53 0.37 -18.62
C ALA A 241 -0.09 0.92 -19.99
N GLY A 242 -1.11 1.22 -20.81
CA GLY A 242 -0.95 1.87 -22.10
C GLY A 242 -0.59 3.35 -21.99
N THR A 243 -0.38 4.00 -23.14
CA THR A 243 -0.09 5.43 -23.21
C THR A 243 -1.29 6.33 -22.90
N ASP A 244 -2.47 5.74 -22.84
CA ASP A 244 -3.73 6.39 -22.43
C ASP A 244 -3.90 6.48 -20.90
N GLY A 245 -2.94 5.92 -20.15
CA GLY A 245 -2.96 5.90 -18.69
C GLY A 245 -3.79 4.76 -18.08
N LEU A 246 -4.41 3.92 -18.90
CA LEU A 246 -5.24 2.80 -18.45
C LEU A 246 -4.46 1.49 -18.44
N ALA A 247 -4.83 0.58 -17.54
CA ALA A 247 -4.18 -0.71 -17.39
C ALA A 247 -4.57 -1.66 -18.53
N THR A 248 -3.58 -2.44 -18.97
CA THR A 248 -3.75 -3.54 -19.92
C THR A 248 -3.63 -4.90 -19.23
N SER A 249 -2.92 -4.98 -18.11
CA SER A 249 -2.80 -6.20 -17.29
C SER A 249 -2.54 -5.88 -15.82
N ILE A 250 -2.82 -6.85 -14.96
CA ILE A 250 -2.41 -6.91 -13.56
C ILE A 250 -2.02 -8.33 -13.21
N GLU A 251 -0.84 -8.52 -12.64
CA GLU A 251 -0.30 -9.80 -12.19
C GLU A 251 -0.01 -9.74 -10.69
N GLN A 252 -0.46 -10.76 -9.93
CA GLN A 252 -0.07 -10.92 -8.53
C GLN A 252 1.28 -11.62 -8.43
N LEU A 253 2.17 -11.03 -7.64
CA LEU A 253 3.50 -11.56 -7.33
C LEU A 253 3.51 -12.00 -5.87
N LEU A 254 3.35 -13.31 -5.65
CA LEU A 254 3.37 -13.94 -4.33
C LEU A 254 4.69 -14.72 -4.22
N VAL A 255 5.71 -14.13 -3.60
CA VAL A 255 7.09 -14.63 -3.66
C VAL A 255 7.57 -15.03 -2.27
N PRO A 256 7.85 -16.34 -2.02
CA PRO A 256 8.48 -16.76 -0.78
C PRO A 256 9.92 -16.24 -0.71
N ALA A 257 10.36 -15.86 0.49
CA ALA A 257 11.77 -15.64 0.77
C ALA A 257 12.38 -16.92 1.33
N ASP A 258 13.56 -17.28 0.82
CA ASP A 258 14.34 -18.43 1.29
C ASP A 258 14.88 -18.23 2.72
#